data_1c420a82c6eeee5b186f8e2b634c3f2e
#
_entry.id   1c420a82c6eeee5b186f8e2b634c3f2e
#
_cell.length_a   1.000
_cell.length_b   1.000
_cell.length_c   1.000
_cell.angle_alpha   90.00
_cell.angle_beta   90.00
_cell.angle_gamma   90.00
#
_symmetry.space_group_name_H-M   'P 1'
#
loop_
_entity.id
_entity.type
_entity.pdbx_description
1 polymer ?
#
loop_
_entity_poly.entity_id
_entity_poly.type
_entity_poly.pdbx_seq_one_letter_code
_entity_poly.pdbx_strand_id
1 'polypeptide(L)'
;MDQDGKDLTIRWLTYPGRMELPVLAELVQDNLKQIGIKVDVECSADHLKVLEAGNYDVYASALVTAPTGDPEYFFHTCALDQSTKNRGFYHNDQLEALAKEMHQTFDIEKRNQLAIEMQQIILDDHAFYFISYLQMGILSRKGVTGLAAHPSDYYEITAELDVQ
;
A
#
# COMPACT_ATOMS: atom_id res chain seq x y z
N MET A 1 25.70 7.17 6.49
CA MET A 1 26.18 6.68 7.80
C MET A 1 25.06 6.86 8.80
N ASP A 2 24.89 5.91 9.72
CA ASP A 2 23.99 6.04 10.85
C ASP A 2 24.53 7.07 11.88
N GLN A 3 23.83 7.24 13.01
CA GLN A 3 24.23 8.16 14.08
C GLN A 3 25.59 7.81 14.71
N ASP A 4 26.05 6.56 14.55
CA ASP A 4 27.32 6.05 15.07
C ASP A 4 28.46 6.09 14.04
N GLY A 5 28.22 6.65 12.85
CA GLY A 5 29.19 6.72 11.76
C GLY A 5 29.40 5.41 11.00
N LYS A 6 28.49 4.43 11.16
CA LYS A 6 28.52 3.18 10.40
C LYS A 6 27.73 3.34 9.09
N ASP A 7 28.01 2.49 8.12
CA ASP A 7 27.25 2.44 6.87
C ASP A 7 25.82 2.02 7.15
N LEU A 8 24.86 2.86 6.73
CA LEU A 8 23.44 2.56 6.86
C LEU A 8 23.05 1.48 5.83
N THR A 9 22.49 0.40 6.32
CA THR A 9 21.91 -0.67 5.48
C THR A 9 20.43 -0.82 5.81
N ILE A 10 19.58 -0.81 4.77
CA ILE A 10 18.13 -0.99 4.85
C ILE A 10 17.79 -2.37 4.31
N ARG A 11 17.10 -3.21 5.11
CA ARG A 11 16.55 -4.50 4.68
C ARG A 11 15.19 -4.25 4.03
N TRP A 12 15.13 -4.39 2.72
CA TRP A 12 13.93 -4.17 1.91
C TRP A 12 13.27 -5.50 1.57
N LEU A 13 12.09 -5.75 2.12
CA LEU A 13 11.30 -6.94 1.82
C LEU A 13 10.23 -6.64 0.78
N THR A 14 10.08 -7.53 -0.20
CA THR A 14 8.99 -7.53 -1.17
C THR A 14 8.68 -8.96 -1.65
N TYR A 15 7.78 -9.10 -2.62
CA TYR A 15 7.36 -10.40 -3.15
C TYR A 15 7.13 -10.38 -4.66
N PRO A 16 7.28 -11.54 -5.37
CA PRO A 16 7.23 -11.60 -6.83
C PRO A 16 5.81 -11.63 -7.40
N GLY A 17 4.77 -11.74 -6.58
CA GLY A 17 3.37 -11.84 -7.01
C GLY A 17 2.81 -10.57 -7.68
N ARG A 18 3.53 -9.46 -7.60
CA ARG A 18 3.28 -8.19 -8.29
C ARG A 18 4.56 -7.79 -9.00
N MET A 19 4.54 -7.76 -10.34
CA MET A 19 5.74 -7.58 -11.18
C MET A 19 6.43 -6.23 -10.96
N GLU A 20 5.70 -5.20 -10.58
CA GLU A 20 6.22 -3.86 -10.28
C GLU A 20 7.09 -3.81 -9.03
N LEU A 21 6.83 -4.66 -8.03
CA LEU A 21 7.48 -4.56 -6.73
C LEU A 21 8.99 -4.87 -6.77
N PRO A 22 9.46 -5.93 -7.44
CA PRO A 22 10.90 -6.17 -7.62
C PRO A 22 11.60 -5.03 -8.36
N VAL A 23 10.96 -4.50 -9.42
CA VAL A 23 11.52 -3.37 -10.20
C VAL A 23 11.65 -2.11 -9.34
N LEU A 24 10.65 -1.81 -8.53
CA LEU A 24 10.71 -0.68 -7.59
C LEU A 24 11.82 -0.86 -6.56
N ALA A 25 12.03 -2.08 -6.06
CA ALA A 25 13.11 -2.36 -5.11
C ALA A 25 14.49 -2.11 -5.73
N GLU A 26 14.72 -2.52 -6.99
CA GLU A 26 15.96 -2.24 -7.71
C GLU A 26 16.18 -0.74 -7.93
N LEU A 27 15.14 -0.01 -8.33
CA LEU A 27 15.21 1.44 -8.51
C LEU A 27 15.55 2.17 -7.20
N VAL A 28 14.93 1.78 -6.09
CA VAL A 28 15.23 2.36 -4.76
C VAL A 28 16.66 2.03 -4.35
N GLN A 29 17.13 0.80 -4.55
CA GLN A 29 18.50 0.39 -4.27
C GLN A 29 19.52 1.24 -5.03
N ASP A 30 19.30 1.45 -6.34
CA ASP A 30 20.19 2.26 -7.17
C ASP A 30 20.20 3.74 -6.76
N ASN A 31 19.02 4.29 -6.44
CA ASN A 31 18.92 5.69 -6.01
C ASN A 31 19.59 5.93 -4.65
N LEU A 32 19.33 5.08 -3.67
CA LEU A 32 19.89 5.22 -2.31
C LEU A 32 21.39 4.96 -2.27
N LYS A 33 21.91 4.11 -3.15
CA LYS A 33 23.35 3.91 -3.33
C LYS A 33 24.09 5.19 -3.71
N GLN A 34 23.46 6.09 -4.49
CA GLN A 34 24.07 7.37 -4.90
C GLN A 34 24.35 8.30 -3.72
N ILE A 35 23.61 8.14 -2.63
CA ILE A 35 23.79 8.91 -1.39
C ILE A 35 24.46 8.11 -0.27
N GLY A 36 25.03 6.94 -0.61
CA GLY A 36 25.81 6.11 0.32
C GLY A 36 24.98 5.22 1.25
N ILE A 37 23.69 5.00 0.95
CA ILE A 37 22.82 4.07 1.69
C ILE A 37 22.76 2.73 0.95
N LYS A 38 23.08 1.65 1.66
CA LYS A 38 22.94 0.30 1.14
C LYS A 38 21.52 -0.21 1.34
N VAL A 39 20.96 -0.87 0.32
CA VAL A 39 19.67 -1.56 0.42
C VAL A 39 19.90 -3.04 0.12
N ASP A 40 19.59 -3.90 1.08
CA ASP A 40 19.56 -5.35 0.89
C ASP A 40 18.14 -5.78 0.56
N VAL A 41 17.91 -6.13 -0.72
CA VAL A 41 16.59 -6.50 -1.24
C VAL A 41 16.36 -7.99 -1.06
N GLU A 42 15.28 -8.35 -0.38
CA GLU A 42 14.72 -9.70 -0.32
C GLU A 42 13.37 -9.73 -1.04
N CYS A 43 13.32 -10.41 -2.20
CA CYS A 43 12.09 -10.68 -2.93
C CYS A 43 11.67 -12.12 -2.70
N SER A 44 10.76 -12.37 -1.76
CA SER A 44 10.41 -13.70 -1.28
C SER A 44 8.95 -14.07 -1.57
N ALA A 45 8.72 -15.26 -2.15
CA ALA A 45 7.38 -15.83 -2.23
C ALA A 45 6.80 -16.15 -0.84
N ASP A 46 7.66 -16.45 0.12
CA ASP A 46 7.33 -16.69 1.54
C ASP A 46 7.40 -15.42 2.40
N HIS A 47 7.22 -14.23 1.81
CA HIS A 47 7.35 -12.93 2.47
C HIS A 47 6.57 -12.81 3.79
N LEU A 48 5.43 -13.51 3.93
CA LEU A 48 4.64 -13.50 5.18
C LEU A 48 5.42 -14.10 6.36
N LYS A 49 6.24 -15.15 6.13
CA LYS A 49 7.10 -15.70 7.18
C LYS A 49 8.22 -14.74 7.59
N VAL A 50 8.75 -13.99 6.62
CA VAL A 50 9.77 -12.96 6.88
C VAL A 50 9.17 -11.81 7.69
N LEU A 51 7.93 -11.40 7.36
CA LEU A 51 7.18 -10.40 8.13
C LEU A 51 6.96 -10.86 9.59
N GLU A 52 6.54 -12.10 9.80
CA GLU A 52 6.34 -12.69 11.14
C GLU A 52 7.64 -12.72 11.94
N ALA A 53 8.78 -12.97 11.29
CA ALA A 53 10.09 -12.96 11.92
C ALA A 53 10.64 -11.56 12.22
N GLY A 54 10.05 -10.49 11.67
CA GLY A 54 10.46 -9.09 11.86
C GLY A 54 11.82 -8.74 11.22
N ASN A 55 12.29 -9.51 10.24
CA ASN A 55 13.60 -9.33 9.62
C ASN A 55 13.59 -8.36 8.44
N TYR A 56 12.99 -7.20 8.59
CA TYR A 56 12.94 -6.14 7.57
C TYR A 56 12.89 -4.76 8.22
N ASP A 57 13.31 -3.75 7.47
CA ASP A 57 13.19 -2.34 7.84
C ASP A 57 12.13 -1.65 6.98
N VAL A 58 11.98 -2.09 5.73
CA VAL A 58 10.95 -1.62 4.78
C VAL A 58 10.25 -2.82 4.17
N TYR A 59 8.94 -2.79 4.13
CA TYR A 59 8.12 -3.75 3.39
C TYR A 59 7.35 -3.05 2.27
N ALA A 60 7.69 -3.40 1.03
CA ALA A 60 6.97 -2.91 -0.15
C ALA A 60 5.87 -3.88 -0.57
N SER A 61 4.64 -3.37 -0.66
CA SER A 61 3.47 -4.16 -1.04
C SER A 61 2.51 -3.37 -1.93
N ALA A 62 1.65 -4.08 -2.63
CA ALA A 62 0.53 -3.51 -3.38
C ALA A 62 -0.79 -3.73 -2.64
N LEU A 63 -1.64 -2.72 -2.62
CA LEU A 63 -2.93 -2.75 -1.95
C LEU A 63 -3.97 -1.97 -2.74
N VAL A 64 -5.19 -2.47 -2.81
CA VAL A 64 -6.37 -1.68 -3.21
C VAL A 64 -6.82 -0.89 -1.99
N THR A 65 -6.80 0.44 -2.09
CA THR A 65 -6.99 1.33 -0.93
C THR A 65 -8.44 1.65 -0.62
N ALA A 66 -9.32 1.61 -1.63
CA ALA A 66 -10.74 1.90 -1.49
C ALA A 66 -11.58 1.01 -2.41
N PRO A 67 -11.71 -0.30 -2.16
CA PRO A 67 -12.38 -1.24 -3.07
C PRO A 67 -13.86 -0.93 -3.31
N THR A 68 -14.53 -0.32 -2.33
CA THR A 68 -15.94 0.11 -2.43
C THR A 68 -16.09 1.62 -2.67
N GLY A 69 -14.98 2.34 -2.87
CA GLY A 69 -14.95 3.80 -2.90
C GLY A 69 -14.93 4.45 -1.52
N ASP A 70 -14.98 3.67 -0.44
CA ASP A 70 -14.92 4.19 0.94
C ASP A 70 -13.45 4.31 1.40
N PRO A 71 -12.98 5.52 1.77
CA PRO A 71 -11.61 5.75 2.23
C PRO A 71 -11.30 5.08 3.58
N GLU A 72 -12.29 4.73 4.38
CA GLU A 72 -12.12 4.08 5.69
C GLU A 72 -11.37 2.75 5.57
N TYR A 73 -11.53 2.04 4.45
CA TYR A 73 -10.93 0.74 4.23
C TYR A 73 -9.39 0.73 4.41
N PHE A 74 -8.69 1.72 3.86
CA PHE A 74 -7.24 1.79 3.99
C PHE A 74 -6.81 1.93 5.45
N PHE A 75 -7.43 2.85 6.19
CA PHE A 75 -7.05 3.12 7.58
C PHE A 75 -7.24 1.87 8.45
N HIS A 76 -8.43 1.26 8.40
CA HIS A 76 -8.73 0.05 9.16
C HIS A 76 -7.89 -1.17 8.75
N THR A 77 -7.46 -1.23 7.50
CA THR A 77 -6.65 -2.37 7.02
C THR A 77 -5.18 -2.22 7.33
N CYS A 78 -4.62 -1.00 7.28
CA CYS A 78 -3.18 -0.77 7.25
C CYS A 78 -2.63 0.16 8.31
N ALA A 79 -3.39 1.13 8.83
CA ALA A 79 -2.82 2.27 9.53
C ALA A 79 -3.16 2.36 11.03
N LEU A 80 -4.16 1.61 11.50
CA LEU A 80 -4.55 1.61 12.91
C LEU A 80 -3.88 0.47 13.68
N ASP A 81 -3.85 0.56 15.00
CA ASP A 81 -3.24 -0.45 15.90
C ASP A 81 -3.78 -1.86 15.67
N GLN A 82 -5.10 -1.96 15.48
CA GLN A 82 -5.77 -3.24 15.26
C GLN A 82 -5.75 -3.69 13.79
N SER A 83 -5.09 -2.95 12.91
CA SER A 83 -5.04 -3.28 11.49
C SER A 83 -4.21 -4.52 11.22
N THR A 84 -4.78 -5.49 10.51
CA THR A 84 -4.11 -6.76 10.18
C THR A 84 -2.90 -6.59 9.26
N LYS A 85 -2.81 -5.47 8.56
CA LYS A 85 -1.73 -5.12 7.62
C LYS A 85 -0.93 -3.89 8.06
N ASN A 86 -1.01 -3.48 9.32
CA ASN A 86 -0.10 -2.49 9.90
C ASN A 86 1.29 -3.14 10.10
N ARG A 87 2.04 -3.25 9.02
CA ARG A 87 3.36 -3.92 8.98
C ARG A 87 4.50 -3.00 9.41
N GLY A 88 4.25 -1.70 9.53
CA GLY A 88 5.19 -0.70 10.05
C GLY A 88 5.08 -0.50 11.57
N PHE A 89 4.15 -1.19 12.23
CA PHE A 89 3.85 -0.99 13.66
C PHE A 89 3.56 0.48 14.00
N TYR A 90 2.96 1.18 13.05
CA TYR A 90 2.61 2.59 13.18
C TYR A 90 1.52 2.77 14.24
N HIS A 91 1.69 3.80 15.06
CA HIS A 91 0.73 4.20 16.10
C HIS A 91 0.63 5.71 16.14
N ASN A 92 -0.60 6.23 16.19
CA ASN A 92 -0.86 7.66 16.41
C ASN A 92 -2.24 7.83 17.06
N ASP A 93 -2.29 8.38 18.26
CA ASP A 93 -3.51 8.57 19.06
C ASP A 93 -4.55 9.45 18.37
N GLN A 94 -4.12 10.46 17.61
CA GLN A 94 -5.03 11.35 16.87
C GLN A 94 -5.66 10.59 15.70
N LEU A 95 -4.89 9.78 15.00
CA LEU A 95 -5.39 8.93 13.92
C LEU A 95 -6.45 7.94 14.42
N GLU A 96 -6.21 7.30 15.56
CA GLU A 96 -7.17 6.39 16.21
C GLU A 96 -8.48 7.10 16.58
N ALA A 97 -8.40 8.33 17.12
CA ALA A 97 -9.56 9.12 17.46
C ALA A 97 -10.39 9.53 16.25
N LEU A 98 -9.73 9.98 15.16
CA LEU A 98 -10.39 10.35 13.91
C LEU A 98 -11.02 9.14 13.21
N ALA A 99 -10.37 7.98 13.23
CA ALA A 99 -10.93 6.73 12.68
C ALA A 99 -12.23 6.33 13.42
N LYS A 100 -12.24 6.45 14.74
CA LYS A 100 -13.45 6.21 15.53
C LYS A 100 -14.58 7.20 15.21
N GLU A 101 -14.26 8.48 15.00
CA GLU A 101 -15.24 9.49 14.57
C GLU A 101 -15.76 9.16 13.15
N MET A 102 -14.88 8.83 12.22
CA MET A 102 -15.24 8.44 10.85
C MET A 102 -16.19 7.25 10.81
N HIS A 103 -15.93 6.23 11.62
CA HIS A 103 -16.77 5.04 11.72
C HIS A 103 -18.21 5.34 12.16
N GLN A 104 -18.43 6.43 12.91
CA GLN A 104 -19.75 6.86 13.39
C GLN A 104 -20.38 7.95 12.51
N THR A 105 -19.67 8.40 11.47
CA THR A 105 -20.09 9.49 10.60
C THR A 105 -20.65 8.93 9.29
N PHE A 106 -21.91 9.28 8.95
CA PHE A 106 -22.58 8.88 7.70
C PHE A 106 -22.61 9.98 6.64
N ASP A 107 -22.35 11.23 7.04
CA ASP A 107 -22.26 12.36 6.12
C ASP A 107 -21.01 12.23 5.25
N ILE A 108 -21.18 12.19 3.93
CA ILE A 108 -20.11 11.93 2.95
C ILE A 108 -19.05 13.04 2.98
N GLU A 109 -19.48 14.29 3.06
CA GLU A 109 -18.56 15.44 3.07
C GLU A 109 -17.69 15.43 4.32
N LYS A 110 -18.30 15.15 5.47
CA LYS A 110 -17.58 15.03 6.72
C LYS A 110 -16.62 13.83 6.72
N ARG A 111 -17.02 12.69 6.17
CA ARG A 111 -16.13 11.52 6.00
C ARG A 111 -14.92 11.83 5.14
N ASN A 112 -15.14 12.55 4.04
CA ASN A 112 -14.04 12.99 3.16
C ASN A 112 -13.06 13.91 3.88
N GLN A 113 -13.57 14.85 4.69
CA GLN A 113 -12.72 15.76 5.50
C GLN A 113 -11.89 14.97 6.51
N LEU A 114 -12.50 14.04 7.25
CA LEU A 114 -11.80 13.16 8.19
C LEU A 114 -10.72 12.31 7.47
N ALA A 115 -11.04 11.77 6.29
CA ALA A 115 -10.07 11.00 5.50
C ALA A 115 -8.86 11.84 5.09
N ILE A 116 -9.07 13.09 4.68
CA ILE A 116 -7.99 14.02 4.31
C ILE A 116 -7.11 14.32 5.54
N GLU A 117 -7.71 14.58 6.68
CA GLU A 117 -6.97 14.85 7.92
C GLU A 117 -6.14 13.64 8.34
N MET A 118 -6.73 12.45 8.31
CA MET A 118 -6.03 11.19 8.62
C MET A 118 -4.88 10.90 7.65
N GLN A 119 -5.06 11.16 6.36
CA GLN A 119 -3.98 11.04 5.37
C GLN A 119 -2.83 12.00 5.67
N GLN A 120 -3.15 13.25 6.05
CA GLN A 120 -2.12 14.24 6.35
C GLN A 120 -1.28 13.82 7.56
N ILE A 121 -1.90 13.29 8.61
CA ILE A 121 -1.17 12.75 9.78
C ILE A 121 -0.19 11.65 9.36
N ILE A 122 -0.63 10.70 8.55
CA ILE A 122 0.20 9.60 8.07
C ILE A 122 1.41 10.11 7.25
N LEU A 123 1.19 11.15 6.42
CA LEU A 123 2.24 11.74 5.61
C LEU A 123 3.23 12.54 6.45
N ASP A 124 2.75 13.32 7.42
CA ASP A 124 3.60 14.13 8.30
C ASP A 124 4.46 13.26 9.21
N ASP A 125 3.92 12.12 9.66
CA ASP A 125 4.64 11.13 10.46
C ASP A 125 5.59 10.25 9.62
N HIS A 126 5.56 10.37 8.29
CA HIS A 126 6.35 9.55 7.35
C HIS A 126 6.14 8.04 7.56
N ALA A 127 4.95 7.64 8.02
CA ALA A 127 4.62 6.26 8.34
C ALA A 127 4.52 5.36 7.09
N PHE A 128 4.09 5.95 5.97
CA PHE A 128 3.96 5.27 4.68
C PHE A 128 4.58 6.11 3.57
N TYR A 129 5.22 5.43 2.62
CA TYR A 129 5.65 6.01 1.36
C TYR A 129 4.82 5.46 0.20
N PHE A 130 3.94 6.29 -0.35
CA PHE A 130 3.07 5.94 -1.49
C PHE A 130 3.84 6.16 -2.78
N ILE A 131 4.36 5.07 -3.36
CA ILE A 131 5.28 5.14 -4.51
C ILE A 131 4.54 5.40 -5.82
N SER A 132 3.43 4.68 -6.07
CA SER A 132 2.74 4.74 -7.35
C SER A 132 1.30 4.24 -7.24
N TYR A 133 0.46 4.79 -8.11
CA TYR A 133 -0.84 4.21 -8.48
C TYR A 133 -0.71 3.62 -9.87
N LEU A 134 -0.94 2.31 -9.99
CA LEU A 134 -0.75 1.60 -11.24
C LEU A 134 -1.88 1.91 -12.22
N GLN A 135 -1.51 2.07 -13.48
CA GLN A 135 -2.49 2.09 -14.56
C GLN A 135 -2.78 0.64 -14.96
N MET A 136 -4.01 0.19 -14.73
CA MET A 136 -4.46 -1.16 -15.05
C MET A 136 -5.04 -1.21 -16.46
N GLY A 137 -4.87 -2.35 -17.12
CA GLY A 137 -5.44 -2.63 -18.44
C GLY A 137 -6.08 -4.01 -18.46
N ILE A 138 -7.20 -4.15 -19.17
CA ILE A 138 -7.87 -5.43 -19.36
C ILE A 138 -7.63 -5.89 -20.79
N LEU A 139 -7.21 -7.14 -20.94
CA LEU A 139 -7.05 -7.80 -22.23
C LEU A 139 -8.14 -8.87 -22.40
N SER A 140 -8.87 -8.81 -23.49
CA SER A 140 -9.88 -9.82 -23.82
C SER A 140 -9.61 -10.47 -25.18
N ARG A 141 -10.14 -11.67 -25.39
CA ARG A 141 -10.18 -12.31 -26.71
C ARG A 141 -11.21 -11.63 -27.59
N LYS A 142 -11.00 -11.72 -28.91
CA LYS A 142 -12.01 -11.29 -29.89
C LYS A 142 -13.33 -12.02 -29.62
N GLY A 143 -14.43 -11.29 -29.66
CA GLY A 143 -15.78 -11.81 -29.37
C GLY A 143 -16.23 -11.60 -27.92
N VAL A 144 -15.36 -11.18 -27.00
CA VAL A 144 -15.78 -10.76 -25.66
C VAL A 144 -16.21 -9.30 -25.71
N THR A 145 -17.43 -9.02 -25.26
CA THR A 145 -18.04 -7.70 -25.18
C THR A 145 -18.52 -7.38 -23.77
N GLY A 146 -18.80 -6.11 -23.47
CA GLY A 146 -19.27 -5.67 -22.14
C GLY A 146 -18.22 -5.65 -21.07
N LEU A 147 -16.93 -5.83 -21.42
CA LEU A 147 -15.82 -5.74 -20.48
C LEU A 147 -15.30 -4.29 -20.41
N ALA A 148 -15.29 -3.71 -19.23
CA ALA A 148 -14.78 -2.37 -18.98
C ALA A 148 -13.85 -2.34 -17.79
N ALA A 149 -12.74 -1.59 -17.89
CA ALA A 149 -11.85 -1.36 -16.77
C ALA A 149 -12.55 -0.49 -15.71
N HIS A 150 -12.52 -0.93 -14.46
CA HIS A 150 -13.08 -0.21 -13.32
C HIS A 150 -11.94 0.39 -12.47
N PRO A 151 -12.13 1.54 -11.82
CA PRO A 151 -11.12 2.11 -10.91
C PRO A 151 -10.68 1.18 -9.76
N SER A 152 -11.56 0.25 -9.38
CA SER A 152 -11.24 -0.87 -8.51
C SER A 152 -11.13 -2.14 -9.36
N ASP A 153 -10.07 -2.93 -9.20
CA ASP A 153 -9.83 -4.20 -9.89
C ASP A 153 -10.73 -5.36 -9.41
N TYR A 154 -11.78 -5.07 -8.64
CA TYR A 154 -12.73 -6.06 -8.13
C TYR A 154 -14.00 -6.23 -8.97
N TYR A 155 -14.27 -5.37 -9.94
CA TYR A 155 -15.57 -5.31 -10.63
C TYR A 155 -15.46 -5.45 -12.15
N GLU A 156 -14.53 -6.30 -12.64
CA GLU A 156 -14.36 -6.54 -14.08
C GLU A 156 -15.45 -7.44 -14.69
N ILE A 157 -16.02 -8.35 -13.90
CA ILE A 157 -17.06 -9.29 -14.35
C ILE A 157 -18.42 -8.76 -13.91
N THR A 158 -19.20 -8.28 -14.87
CA THR A 158 -20.55 -7.74 -14.68
C THR A 158 -21.58 -8.51 -15.48
N ALA A 159 -22.89 -8.23 -15.27
CA ALA A 159 -23.97 -8.81 -16.06
C ALA A 159 -23.98 -8.40 -17.55
N GLU A 160 -23.17 -7.41 -17.93
CA GLU A 160 -23.02 -6.94 -19.30
C GLU A 160 -21.97 -7.74 -20.11
N LEU A 161 -21.18 -8.58 -19.42
CA LEU A 161 -20.19 -9.43 -20.06
C LEU A 161 -20.86 -10.46 -20.94
N ASP A 162 -20.51 -10.49 -22.23
CA ASP A 162 -21.03 -11.43 -23.21
C ASP A 162 -19.92 -11.98 -24.11
N VAL A 163 -20.14 -13.17 -24.66
CA VAL A 163 -19.25 -13.84 -25.61
C VAL A 163 -20.02 -14.17 -26.86
N GLN A 164 -19.62 -13.59 -27.99
CA GLN A 164 -20.22 -13.79 -29.31
C GLN A 164 -19.38 -14.73 -30.18
#